data_57333b8c280a9f8a1add5a0e54a3bcef
#
_entry.id   57333b8c280a9f8a1add5a0e54a3bcef
#
_cell.length_a   1.000
_cell.length_b   1.000
_cell.length_c   1.000
_cell.angle_alpha   90.00
_cell.angle_beta   90.00
_cell.angle_gamma   90.00
#
_symmetry.space_group_name_H-M   'P 1'
#
loop_
_entity.id
_entity.type
_entity.pdbx_description
1 polymer ?
#
loop_
_entity_poly.entity_id
_entity_poly.type
_entity_poly.pdbx_seq_one_letter_code
_entity_poly.pdbx_strand_id
1 'polypeptide(L)'
;MGKTLTEIAQQLKDAAKKVQLIYAFNGVGKTRLSRAFKALIAPKDDTEDAQPSALAQKKILYFSAFTEDLFYWDNDLEGDAEPKLKIQPNAFTTWVLEEQGQDQNVTSTFQHYTNDKLTPNFSADFSAVRFSFERGNNEHEPNIKISKGEESNFIWSVFHSLIEQMISELNIAEAANRSTDVFNNLEYVFVDDP
;
A
#
# COMPACT_ATOMS: atom_id res chain seq x y z
N MET A 1 15.56 -27.99 19.44
CA MET A 1 15.87 -26.54 19.49
C MET A 1 14.93 -25.83 18.55
N GLY A 2 14.38 -24.68 18.94
CA GLY A 2 13.58 -23.85 18.03
C GLY A 2 14.46 -23.15 16.99
N LYS A 3 13.90 -22.89 15.79
CA LYS A 3 14.61 -22.17 14.75
C LYS A 3 14.69 -20.68 15.06
N THR A 4 15.77 -20.03 14.67
CA THR A 4 15.91 -18.58 14.73
C THR A 4 15.06 -17.91 13.65
N LEU A 5 14.74 -16.61 13.81
CA LEU A 5 14.00 -15.85 12.79
C LEU A 5 14.75 -15.81 11.44
N THR A 6 16.07 -15.73 11.49
CA THR A 6 16.92 -15.74 10.27
C THR A 6 16.83 -17.09 9.54
N GLU A 7 16.85 -18.21 10.28
CA GLU A 7 16.67 -19.54 9.68
C GLU A 7 15.28 -19.71 9.07
N ILE A 8 14.23 -19.17 9.70
CA ILE A 8 12.87 -19.18 9.16
C ILE A 8 12.79 -18.30 7.91
N ALA A 9 13.34 -17.10 7.95
CA ALA A 9 13.38 -16.21 6.78
C ALA A 9 14.11 -16.85 5.59
N GLN A 10 15.24 -17.53 5.85
CA GLN A 10 15.97 -18.27 4.82
C GLN A 10 15.11 -19.41 4.24
N GLN A 11 14.39 -20.15 5.06
CA GLN A 11 13.49 -21.21 4.60
C GLN A 11 12.35 -20.68 3.73
N LEU A 12 11.76 -19.53 4.09
CA LEU A 12 10.73 -18.87 3.26
C LEU A 12 11.29 -18.51 1.89
N LYS A 13 12.51 -17.99 1.84
CA LYS A 13 13.21 -17.67 0.59
C LYS A 13 13.46 -18.93 -0.24
N ASP A 14 14.00 -19.97 0.38
CA ASP A 14 14.41 -21.21 -0.30
C ASP A 14 13.21 -22.07 -0.77
N ALA A 15 12.04 -21.87 -0.15
CA ALA A 15 10.82 -22.60 -0.51
C ALA A 15 10.33 -22.32 -1.93
N ALA A 16 10.74 -21.20 -2.56
CA ALA A 16 10.43 -20.82 -3.95
C ALA A 16 8.93 -20.97 -4.31
N LYS A 17 8.04 -20.70 -3.36
CA LYS A 17 6.58 -20.77 -3.57
C LYS A 17 6.05 -19.43 -4.03
N LYS A 18 5.12 -19.44 -5.01
CA LYS A 18 4.46 -18.22 -5.50
C LYS A 18 3.71 -17.47 -4.40
N VAL A 19 3.07 -18.20 -3.48
CA VAL A 19 2.36 -17.65 -2.33
C VAL A 19 2.71 -18.48 -1.09
N GLN A 20 2.99 -17.79 0.01
CA GLN A 20 3.28 -18.40 1.31
C GLN A 20 2.44 -17.70 2.38
N LEU A 21 1.60 -18.44 3.08
CA LEU A 21 0.81 -17.94 4.20
C LEU A 21 1.51 -18.28 5.52
N ILE A 22 1.70 -17.26 6.36
CA ILE A 22 2.37 -17.37 7.65
C ILE A 22 1.35 -17.14 8.75
N TYR A 23 0.99 -18.21 9.47
CA TYR A 23 0.09 -18.12 10.61
C TYR A 23 0.86 -18.14 11.91
N ALA A 24 0.57 -17.17 12.76
CA ALA A 24 1.13 -17.09 14.10
C ALA A 24 0.24 -16.25 15.03
N PHE A 25 0.23 -16.57 16.32
CA PHE A 25 -0.48 -15.77 17.33
C PHE A 25 0.12 -14.37 17.47
N ASN A 26 -0.67 -13.44 18.01
CA ASN A 26 -0.16 -12.12 18.34
C ASN A 26 0.98 -12.21 19.38
N GLY A 27 2.00 -11.35 19.24
CA GLY A 27 3.14 -11.32 20.13
C GLY A 27 4.25 -12.34 19.86
N VAL A 28 4.07 -13.34 18.96
CA VAL A 28 5.10 -14.36 18.68
C VAL A 28 6.19 -13.91 17.70
N GLY A 29 6.07 -12.70 17.13
CA GLY A 29 7.15 -12.10 16.35
C GLY A 29 6.92 -12.10 14.83
N LYS A 30 5.67 -12.08 14.33
CA LYS A 30 5.37 -11.93 12.88
C LYS A 30 6.14 -10.75 12.27
N THR A 31 5.98 -9.55 12.83
CA THR A 31 6.67 -8.33 12.37
C THR A 31 8.19 -8.41 12.50
N ARG A 32 8.72 -9.17 13.46
CA ARG A 32 10.17 -9.42 13.55
C ARG A 32 10.66 -10.34 12.44
N LEU A 33 9.83 -11.35 12.07
CA LEU A 33 10.13 -12.25 10.95
C LEU A 33 10.09 -11.47 9.62
N SER A 34 9.09 -10.61 9.42
CA SER A 34 8.98 -9.79 8.21
C SER A 34 10.18 -8.87 8.03
N ARG A 35 10.65 -8.24 9.12
CA ARG A 35 11.88 -7.43 9.12
C ARG A 35 13.13 -8.24 8.84
N ALA A 36 13.24 -9.45 9.40
CA ALA A 36 14.36 -10.35 9.13
C ALA A 36 14.37 -10.80 7.65
N PHE A 37 13.18 -11.09 7.09
CA PHE A 37 13.04 -11.42 5.67
C PHE A 37 13.41 -10.24 4.78
N LYS A 38 12.92 -9.03 5.09
CA LYS A 38 13.27 -7.82 4.36
C LYS A 38 14.79 -7.57 4.37
N ALA A 39 15.44 -7.71 5.53
CA ALA A 39 16.90 -7.55 5.64
C ALA A 39 17.67 -8.60 4.86
N LEU A 40 17.13 -9.82 4.74
CA LEU A 40 17.74 -10.90 3.95
C LEU A 40 17.65 -10.65 2.43
N ILE A 41 16.53 -10.07 1.95
CA ILE A 41 16.29 -9.82 0.52
C ILE A 41 16.95 -8.50 0.08
N ALA A 42 16.82 -7.46 0.89
CA ALA A 42 17.35 -6.12 0.65
C ALA A 42 18.13 -5.66 1.89
N PRO A 43 19.39 -6.09 2.05
CA PRO A 43 20.26 -5.58 3.10
C PRO A 43 20.37 -4.05 2.97
N LYS A 44 20.35 -3.33 4.09
CA LYS A 44 20.58 -1.89 4.07
C LYS A 44 22.02 -1.64 3.65
N ASP A 45 22.22 -0.98 2.52
CA ASP A 45 23.44 -0.24 2.26
C ASP A 45 23.33 1.10 3.00
N ASP A 46 24.39 1.53 3.71
CA ASP A 46 24.44 2.72 4.56
C ASP A 46 24.29 4.07 3.81
N THR A 47 23.83 4.05 2.55
CA THR A 47 23.71 5.21 1.64
C THR A 47 22.27 5.57 1.27
N GLU A 48 21.25 5.07 1.99
CA GLU A 48 19.85 5.39 1.67
C GLU A 48 19.44 6.81 2.12
N ASP A 49 19.79 7.81 1.31
CA ASP A 49 18.95 8.99 1.14
C ASP A 49 17.79 8.57 0.21
N ALA A 50 16.57 8.50 0.77
CA ALA A 50 15.38 8.01 0.06
C ALA A 50 14.93 9.00 -1.02
N GLN A 51 15.45 8.84 -2.23
CA GLN A 51 14.90 9.47 -3.43
C GLN A 51 13.74 8.59 -3.97
N PRO A 52 12.67 9.18 -4.58
CA PRO A 52 11.58 8.41 -5.20
C PRO A 52 12.05 7.37 -6.23
N SER A 53 13.14 7.64 -6.93
CA SER A 53 13.82 6.70 -7.83
C SER A 53 14.32 5.40 -7.15
N ALA A 54 14.40 5.39 -5.82
CA ALA A 54 14.78 4.21 -5.04
C ALA A 54 13.74 3.08 -5.08
N LEU A 55 12.48 3.34 -5.47
CA LEU A 55 11.47 2.28 -5.66
C LEU A 55 11.80 1.39 -6.84
N ALA A 56 12.34 1.93 -7.93
CA ALA A 56 12.76 1.19 -9.12
C ALA A 56 13.90 0.18 -8.85
N GLN A 57 14.62 0.31 -7.74
CA GLN A 57 15.69 -0.59 -7.35
C GLN A 57 15.30 -1.60 -6.27
N LYS A 58 14.05 -1.54 -5.77
CA LYS A 58 13.61 -2.41 -4.66
C LYS A 58 13.35 -3.83 -5.13
N LYS A 59 13.94 -4.77 -4.41
CA LYS A 59 13.71 -6.22 -4.58
C LYS A 59 12.47 -6.71 -3.85
N ILE A 60 11.96 -5.93 -2.90
CA ILE A 60 10.82 -6.29 -2.06
C ILE A 60 9.87 -5.11 -1.90
N LEU A 61 8.61 -5.34 -2.21
CA LEU A 61 7.51 -4.47 -1.84
C LEU A 61 6.96 -4.93 -0.50
N TYR A 62 6.91 -4.02 0.47
CA TYR A 62 6.58 -4.35 1.85
C TYR A 62 5.42 -3.50 2.34
N PHE A 63 4.32 -4.15 2.72
CA PHE A 63 3.18 -3.55 3.40
C PHE A 63 3.14 -4.01 4.85
N SER A 64 2.85 -3.10 5.76
CA SER A 64 2.66 -3.38 7.18
C SER A 64 1.68 -2.40 7.81
N ALA A 65 1.24 -2.69 9.02
CA ALA A 65 0.39 -1.79 9.81
C ALA A 65 0.95 -0.35 9.90
N PHE A 66 2.29 -0.17 9.85
CA PHE A 66 2.90 1.17 9.80
C PHE A 66 2.60 1.95 8.51
N THR A 67 2.10 1.29 7.46
CA THR A 67 1.64 1.99 6.26
C THR A 67 0.40 2.81 6.55
N GLU A 68 -0.43 2.41 7.52
CA GLU A 68 -1.58 3.18 7.98
C GLU A 68 -1.16 4.50 8.65
N ASP A 69 0.02 4.56 9.29
CA ASP A 69 0.55 5.78 9.91
C ASP A 69 0.85 6.90 8.90
N LEU A 70 0.86 6.60 7.60
CA LEU A 70 0.97 7.61 6.54
C LEU A 70 -0.31 8.41 6.36
N PHE A 71 -1.41 7.97 6.96
CA PHE A 71 -2.73 8.57 6.82
C PHE A 71 -3.27 8.99 8.20
N TYR A 72 -3.86 10.17 8.29
CA TYR A 72 -4.47 10.66 9.52
C TYR A 72 -5.63 11.60 9.25
N TRP A 73 -6.65 11.58 10.12
CA TRP A 73 -7.80 12.44 10.01
C TRP A 73 -7.51 13.86 10.48
N ASP A 74 -7.76 14.81 9.60
CA ASP A 74 -8.00 16.20 9.94
C ASP A 74 -9.52 16.36 10.08
N ASN A 75 -10.00 16.51 11.32
CA ASN A 75 -11.42 16.53 11.62
C ASN A 75 -12.04 17.93 11.47
N ASP A 76 -11.28 18.92 10.98
CA ASP A 76 -11.74 20.30 10.83
C ASP A 76 -12.44 20.83 12.10
N LEU A 77 -11.75 20.74 13.25
CA LEU A 77 -12.30 21.06 14.56
C LEU A 77 -12.79 22.50 14.70
N GLU A 78 -12.35 23.42 13.87
CA GLU A 78 -12.77 24.82 13.86
C GLU A 78 -14.04 25.03 13.01
N GLY A 79 -14.11 24.37 11.83
CA GLY A 79 -15.23 24.49 10.89
C GLY A 79 -16.29 23.41 11.04
N ASP A 80 -15.90 22.24 11.53
CA ASP A 80 -16.73 21.01 11.66
C ASP A 80 -17.52 20.67 10.37
N ALA A 81 -16.97 21.03 9.22
CA ALA A 81 -17.65 20.95 7.93
C ALA A 81 -16.93 20.09 6.90
N GLU A 82 -15.59 20.01 6.97
CA GLU A 82 -14.78 19.37 5.93
C GLU A 82 -13.74 18.37 6.47
N PRO A 83 -14.18 17.29 7.14
CA PRO A 83 -13.26 16.25 7.55
C PRO A 83 -12.56 15.65 6.32
N LYS A 84 -11.26 15.41 6.43
CA LYS A 84 -10.45 14.84 5.37
C LYS A 84 -9.37 13.91 5.91
N LEU A 85 -9.08 12.88 5.17
CA LEU A 85 -7.96 11.99 5.44
C LEU A 85 -6.71 12.62 4.81
N LYS A 86 -5.79 13.06 5.65
CA LYS A 86 -4.50 13.62 5.22
C LYS A 86 -3.53 12.51 4.89
N ILE A 87 -2.73 12.74 3.87
CA ILE A 87 -1.62 11.86 3.48
C ILE A 87 -0.33 12.56 3.88
N GLN A 88 0.47 11.92 4.73
CA GLN A 88 1.80 12.44 5.06
C GLN A 88 2.69 12.36 3.83
N PRO A 89 3.45 13.42 3.51
CA PRO A 89 4.39 13.41 2.39
C PRO A 89 5.38 12.25 2.51
N ASN A 90 5.38 11.36 1.53
CA ASN A 90 6.28 10.22 1.48
C ASN A 90 6.44 9.71 0.04
N ALA A 91 7.58 9.10 -0.24
CA ALA A 91 7.92 8.63 -1.58
C ALA A 91 6.97 7.55 -2.13
N PHE A 92 6.33 6.76 -1.26
CA PHE A 92 5.45 5.68 -1.68
C PHE A 92 4.14 6.21 -2.26
N THR A 93 3.40 7.04 -1.50
CA THR A 93 2.11 7.58 -1.98
C THR A 93 2.29 8.55 -3.13
N THR A 94 3.34 9.39 -3.13
CA THR A 94 3.70 10.25 -4.26
C THR A 94 3.90 9.39 -5.52
N TRP A 95 4.69 8.35 -5.42
CA TRP A 95 4.95 7.49 -6.57
C TRP A 95 3.67 6.79 -7.08
N VAL A 96 2.85 6.20 -6.19
CA VAL A 96 1.62 5.50 -6.59
C VAL A 96 0.59 6.45 -7.21
N LEU A 97 0.34 7.57 -6.56
CA LEU A 97 -0.76 8.47 -6.92
C LEU A 97 -0.37 9.47 -8.02
N GLU A 98 0.79 10.12 -7.88
CA GLU A 98 1.23 11.17 -8.80
C GLU A 98 1.95 10.59 -10.03
N GLU A 99 2.99 9.76 -9.81
CA GLU A 99 3.83 9.27 -10.91
C GLU A 99 3.15 8.15 -11.71
N GLN A 100 2.42 7.26 -11.03
CA GLN A 100 1.75 6.12 -11.68
C GLN A 100 0.26 6.37 -11.97
N GLY A 101 -0.33 7.47 -11.49
CA GLY A 101 -1.71 7.85 -11.77
C GLY A 101 -2.74 6.80 -11.34
N GLN A 102 -2.52 6.15 -10.18
CA GLN A 102 -3.36 5.03 -9.72
C GLN A 102 -4.63 5.46 -8.96
N ASP A 103 -4.94 6.74 -8.87
CA ASP A 103 -6.09 7.29 -8.14
C ASP A 103 -7.44 6.65 -8.56
N GLN A 104 -7.64 6.41 -9.85
CA GLN A 104 -8.84 5.75 -10.37
C GLN A 104 -8.90 4.27 -9.99
N ASN A 105 -7.78 3.56 -10.04
CA ASN A 105 -7.70 2.15 -9.64
C ASN A 105 -7.89 2.01 -8.12
N VAL A 106 -7.31 2.91 -7.32
CA VAL A 106 -7.54 2.99 -5.87
C VAL A 106 -9.03 3.18 -5.58
N THR A 107 -9.68 4.12 -6.27
CA THR A 107 -11.12 4.38 -6.12
C THR A 107 -11.94 3.13 -6.45
N SER A 108 -11.67 2.49 -7.59
CA SER A 108 -12.40 1.29 -8.03
C SER A 108 -12.22 0.12 -7.06
N THR A 109 -11.00 -0.11 -6.58
CA THR A 109 -10.68 -1.16 -5.60
C THR A 109 -11.38 -0.89 -4.28
N PHE A 110 -11.32 0.34 -3.78
CA PHE A 110 -11.97 0.74 -2.54
C PHE A 110 -13.50 0.53 -2.62
N GLN A 111 -14.13 0.98 -3.69
CA GLN A 111 -15.58 0.81 -3.90
C GLN A 111 -15.96 -0.66 -4.01
N HIS A 112 -15.16 -1.49 -4.66
CA HIS A 112 -15.40 -2.92 -4.77
C HIS A 112 -15.46 -3.63 -3.40
N TYR A 113 -14.59 -3.25 -2.47
CA TYR A 113 -14.51 -3.87 -1.14
C TYR A 113 -15.36 -3.18 -0.07
N THR A 114 -15.95 -2.03 -0.37
CA THR A 114 -16.79 -1.28 0.58
C THR A 114 -18.20 -1.06 0.05
N ASN A 115 -18.40 0.03 -0.70
CA ASN A 115 -19.68 0.45 -1.25
C ASN A 115 -19.44 1.29 -2.50
N ASP A 116 -20.09 0.93 -3.60
CA ASP A 116 -20.00 1.62 -4.89
C ASP A 116 -20.47 3.09 -4.85
N LYS A 117 -21.28 3.45 -3.83
CA LYS A 117 -21.75 4.82 -3.60
C LYS A 117 -20.79 5.68 -2.77
N LEU A 118 -19.75 5.06 -2.19
CA LEU A 118 -18.75 5.75 -1.38
C LEU A 118 -17.54 6.08 -2.24
N THR A 119 -17.34 7.37 -2.53
CA THR A 119 -16.32 7.81 -3.48
C THR A 119 -15.22 8.60 -2.80
N PRO A 120 -13.95 8.13 -2.87
CA PRO A 120 -12.78 8.93 -2.49
C PRO A 120 -12.51 10.03 -3.52
N ASN A 121 -12.31 11.25 -3.04
CA ASN A 121 -12.00 12.43 -3.84
C ASN A 121 -10.64 12.98 -3.41
N PHE A 122 -9.63 12.75 -4.21
CA PHE A 122 -8.27 13.20 -3.96
C PHE A 122 -8.15 14.72 -4.17
N SER A 123 -7.35 15.39 -3.33
CA SER A 123 -6.91 16.76 -3.62
C SER A 123 -5.98 16.76 -4.85
N ALA A 124 -5.89 17.91 -5.54
CA ALA A 124 -5.08 18.04 -6.76
C ALA A 124 -3.58 17.76 -6.53
N ASP A 125 -3.11 17.93 -5.31
CA ASP A 125 -1.74 17.67 -4.87
C ASP A 125 -1.57 16.34 -4.13
N PHE A 126 -2.58 15.49 -4.13
CA PHE A 126 -2.64 14.22 -3.42
C PHE A 126 -2.25 14.29 -1.92
N SER A 127 -2.34 15.47 -1.30
CA SER A 127 -2.06 15.63 0.14
C SER A 127 -3.21 15.22 1.04
N ALA A 128 -4.41 15.04 0.49
CA ALA A 128 -5.59 14.67 1.24
C ALA A 128 -6.65 13.97 0.37
N VAL A 129 -7.53 13.24 1.03
CA VAL A 129 -8.71 12.59 0.43
C VAL A 129 -9.94 12.99 1.23
N ARG A 130 -10.99 13.41 0.53
CA ARG A 130 -12.34 13.57 1.06
C ARG A 130 -13.22 12.44 0.55
N PHE A 131 -14.23 12.07 1.30
CA PHE A 131 -15.17 11.04 0.88
C PHE A 131 -16.55 11.63 0.69
N SER A 132 -17.22 11.21 -0.37
CA SER A 132 -18.62 11.54 -0.63
C SER A 132 -19.46 10.29 -0.73
N PHE A 133 -20.74 10.39 -0.38
CA PHE A 133 -21.69 9.28 -0.45
C PHE A 133 -22.89 9.66 -1.31
N GLU A 134 -23.25 8.82 -2.28
CA GLU A 134 -24.45 8.98 -3.09
C GLU A 134 -25.66 8.40 -2.38
N ARG A 135 -26.61 9.28 -1.99
CA ARG A 135 -27.84 8.89 -1.28
C ARG A 135 -28.98 8.39 -2.17
N GLY A 136 -28.83 8.40 -3.47
CA GLY A 136 -29.89 8.20 -4.44
C GLY A 136 -30.53 9.53 -4.89
N ASN A 137 -31.38 9.52 -5.91
CA ASN A 137 -31.96 10.71 -6.53
C ASN A 137 -30.93 11.77 -6.98
N ASN A 138 -29.69 11.38 -7.28
CA ASN A 138 -28.56 12.27 -7.59
C ASN A 138 -28.17 13.24 -6.46
N GLU A 139 -28.57 12.94 -5.22
CA GLU A 139 -28.07 13.67 -4.05
C GLU A 139 -26.74 13.08 -3.58
N HIS A 140 -25.71 13.94 -3.53
CA HIS A 140 -24.41 13.60 -3.00
C HIS A 140 -24.19 14.28 -1.64
N GLU A 141 -23.86 13.51 -0.62
CA GLU A 141 -23.40 14.01 0.65
C GLU A 141 -21.88 14.14 0.60
N PRO A 142 -21.32 15.34 0.51
CA PRO A 142 -19.88 15.56 0.49
C PRO A 142 -19.27 15.46 1.89
N ASN A 143 -17.95 15.30 1.94
CA ASN A 143 -17.12 15.43 3.12
C ASN A 143 -17.54 14.55 4.30
N ILE A 144 -17.97 13.32 4.03
CA ILE A 144 -18.32 12.37 5.08
C ILE A 144 -17.07 11.77 5.72
N LYS A 145 -17.15 11.48 7.01
CA LYS A 145 -16.13 10.69 7.72
C LYS A 145 -16.48 9.21 7.62
N ILE A 146 -15.56 8.42 7.08
CA ILE A 146 -15.71 6.97 6.96
C ILE A 146 -15.37 6.24 8.27
N SER A 147 -15.81 5.01 8.42
CA SER A 147 -15.46 4.14 9.54
C SER A 147 -13.99 3.71 9.50
N LYS A 148 -13.45 3.24 10.62
CA LYS A 148 -12.08 2.72 10.67
C LYS A 148 -11.85 1.51 9.76
N GLY A 149 -12.85 0.65 9.57
CA GLY A 149 -12.77 -0.47 8.64
C GLY A 149 -12.70 0.00 7.17
N GLU A 150 -13.47 1.01 6.80
CA GLU A 150 -13.39 1.63 5.47
C GLU A 150 -12.08 2.37 5.26
N GLU A 151 -11.55 3.04 6.30
CA GLU A 151 -10.24 3.68 6.27
C GLU A 151 -9.12 2.67 5.98
N SER A 152 -9.08 1.55 6.72
CA SER A 152 -8.11 0.48 6.47
C SER A 152 -8.26 -0.12 5.07
N ASN A 153 -9.49 -0.33 4.59
CA ASN A 153 -9.75 -0.75 3.21
C ASN A 153 -9.27 0.27 2.18
N PHE A 154 -9.41 1.57 2.45
CA PHE A 154 -8.89 2.61 1.56
C PHE A 154 -7.36 2.56 1.47
N ILE A 155 -6.69 2.50 2.61
CA ILE A 155 -5.22 2.43 2.67
C ILE A 155 -4.72 1.15 1.98
N TRP A 156 -5.39 0.02 2.23
CA TRP A 156 -5.13 -1.23 1.50
C TRP A 156 -5.30 -1.07 -0.01
N SER A 157 -6.34 -0.35 -0.46
CA SER A 157 -6.60 -0.14 -1.89
C SER A 157 -5.48 0.63 -2.59
N VAL A 158 -4.83 1.56 -1.90
CA VAL A 158 -3.62 2.25 -2.42
C VAL A 158 -2.49 1.25 -2.67
N PHE A 159 -2.27 0.32 -1.76
CA PHE A 159 -1.23 -0.70 -1.92
C PHE A 159 -1.62 -1.77 -2.94
N HIS A 160 -2.88 -2.18 -2.94
CA HIS A 160 -3.40 -3.19 -3.86
C HIS A 160 -3.34 -2.74 -5.32
N SER A 161 -3.67 -1.48 -5.61
CA SER A 161 -3.57 -0.94 -6.98
C SER A 161 -2.14 -1.02 -7.51
N LEU A 162 -1.15 -0.82 -6.64
CA LEU A 162 0.26 -1.01 -6.98
C LEU A 162 0.59 -2.48 -7.30
N ILE A 163 0.06 -3.41 -6.51
CA ILE A 163 0.25 -4.85 -6.77
C ILE A 163 -0.36 -5.24 -8.11
N GLU A 164 -1.56 -4.77 -8.42
CA GLU A 164 -2.23 -5.07 -9.69
C GLU A 164 -1.43 -4.52 -10.88
N GLN A 165 -0.98 -3.28 -10.81
CA GLN A 165 -0.12 -2.69 -11.84
C GLN A 165 1.17 -3.51 -12.02
N MET A 166 1.84 -3.84 -10.93
CA MET A 166 3.06 -4.65 -10.94
C MET A 166 2.82 -6.01 -11.62
N ILE A 167 1.74 -6.71 -11.26
CA ILE A 167 1.39 -8.01 -11.86
C ILE A 167 1.11 -7.84 -13.35
N SER A 168 0.39 -6.80 -13.74
CA SER A 168 0.10 -6.50 -15.14
C SER A 168 1.38 -6.31 -15.95
N GLU A 169 2.30 -5.47 -15.46
CA GLU A 169 3.57 -5.20 -16.12
C GLU A 169 4.48 -6.43 -16.18
N LEU A 170 4.65 -7.15 -15.07
CA LEU A 170 5.54 -8.31 -15.02
C LEU A 170 5.01 -9.53 -15.82
N ASN A 171 3.72 -9.59 -16.11
CA ASN A 171 3.15 -10.60 -17.01
C ASN A 171 3.43 -10.33 -18.49
N ILE A 172 3.90 -9.14 -18.86
CA ILE A 172 4.40 -8.86 -20.22
C ILE A 172 5.75 -9.57 -20.37
N ALA A 173 5.79 -10.60 -21.23
CA ALA A 173 6.95 -11.47 -21.38
C ALA A 173 8.22 -10.72 -21.81
N GLU A 174 8.09 -9.80 -22.75
CA GLU A 174 9.20 -9.00 -23.25
C GLU A 174 9.31 -7.70 -22.46
N ALA A 175 10.38 -7.53 -21.68
CA ALA A 175 10.59 -6.35 -20.85
C ALA A 175 10.57 -5.02 -21.65
N ALA A 176 10.98 -5.05 -22.91
CA ALA A 176 10.93 -3.88 -23.80
C ALA A 176 9.52 -3.39 -24.13
N ASN A 177 8.50 -4.24 -23.95
CA ASN A 177 7.09 -3.91 -24.21
C ASN A 177 6.35 -3.45 -22.95
N ARG A 178 7.00 -3.41 -21.78
CA ARG A 178 6.44 -2.91 -20.54
C ARG A 178 6.31 -1.39 -20.57
N SER A 179 5.28 -0.85 -19.96
CA SER A 179 5.09 0.59 -19.87
C SER A 179 6.08 1.24 -18.89
N THR A 180 6.63 0.44 -17.96
CA THR A 180 7.63 0.88 -16.97
C THR A 180 8.63 -0.23 -16.67
N ASP A 181 9.85 0.14 -16.33
CA ASP A 181 10.92 -0.76 -15.88
C ASP A 181 11.04 -0.83 -14.34
N VAL A 182 10.25 -0.04 -13.63
CA VAL A 182 10.31 0.14 -12.17
C VAL A 182 10.19 -1.18 -11.40
N PHE A 183 9.43 -2.14 -11.94
CA PHE A 183 9.22 -3.43 -11.28
C PHE A 183 10.21 -4.53 -11.69
N ASN A 184 11.11 -4.27 -12.61
CA ASN A 184 11.99 -5.32 -13.19
C ASN A 184 12.88 -6.02 -12.16
N ASN A 185 13.24 -5.35 -11.07
CA ASN A 185 14.06 -5.88 -9.99
C ASN A 185 13.26 -6.49 -8.84
N LEU A 186 11.92 -6.40 -8.88
CA LEU A 186 11.07 -6.86 -7.80
C LEU A 186 10.97 -8.38 -7.77
N GLU A 187 11.34 -8.97 -6.64
CA GLU A 187 11.35 -10.42 -6.43
C GLU A 187 10.24 -10.86 -5.46
N TYR A 188 9.87 -10.00 -4.50
CA TYR A 188 8.95 -10.35 -3.42
C TYR A 188 7.96 -9.24 -3.11
N VAL A 189 6.74 -9.64 -2.76
CA VAL A 189 5.75 -8.81 -2.07
C VAL A 189 5.52 -9.42 -0.70
N PHE A 190 5.69 -8.66 0.36
CA PHE A 190 5.45 -9.09 1.73
C PHE A 190 4.35 -8.23 2.35
N VAL A 191 3.29 -8.89 2.83
CA VAL A 191 2.16 -8.25 3.50
C VAL A 191 2.16 -8.71 4.95
N ASP A 192 2.37 -7.77 5.87
CA ASP A 192 2.44 -8.01 7.31
C ASP A 192 1.22 -7.33 7.97
N ASP A 193 0.29 -8.16 8.40
CA ASP A 193 -0.93 -7.78 9.11
C ASP A 193 -1.81 -6.78 8.33
N PRO A 194 -2.42 -7.22 7.20
CA PRO A 194 -3.27 -6.38 6.37
C PRO A 194 -4.59 -6.03 7.04
#